data_11a0ca6445a6a0113904f38c7c8cea2a
#
_entry.id   11a0ca6445a6a0113904f38c7c8cea2a
#
_cell.length_a   1.000
_cell.length_b   1.000
_cell.length_c   1.000
_cell.angle_alpha   90.00
_cell.angle_beta   90.00
_cell.angle_gamma   90.00
#
_symmetry.space_group_name_H-M   'P 1'
#
loop_
_entity.id
_entity.type
_entity.pdbx_description
1 polymer ?
#
loop_
_entity_poly.entity_id
_entity_poly.type
_entity_poly.pdbx_seq_one_letter_code
_entity_poly.pdbx_strand_id
1 'polypeptide(L)'
;MKIHYMDKYYATDCGKIFNNESGRELLLDNSTGYSRVRLSVGNVKKKYSVHRIVAELFIENPDNKPFINHINGIKTDNRVENLEWCTNRENMIHARDTLGISFVYDCSAKEVLCDNGNRYSSIKQTAKEEGIAVKTVRLRIKKGIYSCL
;
A
#
# COMPACT_ATOMS: atom_id res chain seq x y z
N MET A 1 -6.93 25.04 -3.33
CA MET A 1 -5.61 25.62 -3.69
C MET A 1 -5.12 24.98 -4.98
N LYS A 2 -4.29 25.67 -5.79
CA LYS A 2 -3.71 25.14 -7.04
C LYS A 2 -2.20 25.34 -6.99
N ILE A 3 -1.43 24.28 -7.30
CA ILE A 3 0.04 24.35 -7.37
C ILE A 3 0.51 23.75 -8.69
N HIS A 4 1.45 24.41 -9.37
CA HIS A 4 2.02 23.96 -10.63
C HIS A 4 2.91 22.73 -10.42
N TYR A 5 2.83 21.80 -11.37
CA TYR A 5 3.61 20.57 -11.43
C TYR A 5 4.15 20.36 -12.84
N MET A 6 5.47 20.24 -12.98
CA MET A 6 6.14 20.01 -14.28
C MET A 6 5.73 21.04 -15.38
N ASP A 7 5.75 22.33 -15.11
CA ASP A 7 5.47 23.47 -16.00
C ASP A 7 4.15 23.43 -16.79
N LYS A 8 3.76 22.25 -17.29
CA LYS A 8 2.58 22.02 -18.15
C LYS A 8 1.31 21.63 -17.39
N TYR A 9 1.43 21.33 -16.12
CA TYR A 9 0.32 20.81 -15.33
C TYR A 9 0.20 21.52 -14.00
N TYR A 10 -0.99 21.50 -13.41
CA TYR A 10 -1.19 21.87 -12.02
C TYR A 10 -2.09 20.86 -11.32
N ALA A 11 -1.88 20.70 -10.03
CA ALA A 11 -2.71 19.90 -9.16
C ALA A 11 -3.53 20.78 -8.22
N THR A 12 -4.63 20.26 -7.75
CA THR A 12 -5.46 20.88 -6.72
C THR A 12 -5.40 20.08 -5.43
N ASP A 13 -5.71 20.73 -4.33
CA ASP A 13 -5.88 20.12 -3.00
C ASP A 13 -6.97 19.02 -2.97
N CYS A 14 -7.91 19.07 -3.92
CA CYS A 14 -8.93 18.04 -4.10
C CYS A 14 -8.45 16.80 -4.90
N GLY A 15 -7.16 16.72 -5.24
CA GLY A 15 -6.61 15.58 -5.98
C GLY A 15 -6.90 15.56 -7.49
N LYS A 16 -7.27 16.70 -8.08
CA LYS A 16 -7.49 16.84 -9.51
C LYS A 16 -6.25 17.37 -10.20
N ILE A 17 -5.96 16.87 -11.41
CA ILE A 17 -4.82 17.28 -12.23
C ILE A 17 -5.33 17.92 -13.52
N PHE A 18 -4.77 19.04 -13.88
CA PHE A 18 -5.16 19.83 -15.06
C PHE A 18 -3.95 20.11 -15.96
N ASN A 19 -4.21 20.23 -17.25
CA ASN A 19 -3.23 20.77 -18.17
C ASN A 19 -3.29 22.32 -18.11
N ASN A 20 -2.14 22.95 -17.93
CA ASN A 20 -2.04 24.41 -17.72
C ASN A 20 -2.41 25.21 -18.98
N GLU A 21 -2.06 24.71 -20.18
CA GLU A 21 -2.33 25.40 -21.46
C GLU A 21 -3.81 25.34 -21.85
N SER A 22 -4.41 24.15 -21.74
CA SER A 22 -5.80 23.91 -22.18
C SER A 22 -6.84 24.13 -21.08
N GLY A 23 -6.42 24.21 -19.81
CA GLY A 23 -7.32 24.27 -18.66
C GLY A 23 -8.14 23.01 -18.42
N ARG A 24 -7.89 21.92 -19.18
CA ARG A 24 -8.69 20.69 -19.11
C ARG A 24 -8.23 19.81 -17.95
N GLU A 25 -9.20 19.25 -17.23
CA GLU A 25 -8.95 18.18 -16.25
C GLU A 25 -8.50 16.91 -16.98
N LEU A 26 -7.46 16.27 -16.46
CA LEU A 26 -6.94 15.03 -17.02
C LEU A 26 -7.70 13.82 -16.47
N LEU A 27 -7.99 12.87 -17.36
CA LEU A 27 -8.64 11.62 -16.99
C LEU A 27 -7.70 10.77 -16.13
N LEU A 28 -8.24 10.24 -15.05
CA LEU A 28 -7.54 9.34 -14.13
C LEU A 28 -7.81 7.88 -14.50
N ASP A 29 -6.75 7.09 -14.46
CA ASP A 29 -6.81 5.63 -14.62
C ASP A 29 -6.83 4.97 -13.24
N ASN A 30 -7.94 4.37 -12.87
CA ASN A 30 -8.16 3.69 -11.59
C ASN A 30 -8.08 2.16 -11.69
N SER A 31 -7.66 1.61 -12.84
CA SER A 31 -7.68 0.18 -13.13
C SER A 31 -6.85 -0.68 -12.17
N THR A 32 -5.85 -0.09 -11.52
CA THR A 32 -4.96 -0.79 -10.55
C THR A 32 -5.34 -0.55 -9.09
N GLY A 33 -6.50 0.04 -8.84
CA GLY A 33 -6.97 0.41 -7.50
C GLY A 33 -6.43 1.75 -6.98
N TYR A 34 -5.37 2.30 -7.57
CA TYR A 34 -4.86 3.65 -7.30
C TYR A 34 -5.13 4.56 -8.49
N SER A 35 -5.50 5.82 -8.22
CA SER A 35 -5.63 6.84 -9.27
C SER A 35 -4.27 7.18 -9.87
N ARG A 36 -4.16 7.00 -11.17
CA ARG A 36 -2.97 7.36 -11.95
C ARG A 36 -3.34 8.33 -13.06
N VAL A 37 -2.41 9.23 -13.38
CA VAL A 37 -2.52 10.17 -14.48
C VAL A 37 -1.38 9.97 -15.47
N ARG A 38 -1.64 10.16 -16.76
CA ARG A 38 -0.61 10.10 -17.81
C ARG A 38 -0.16 11.51 -18.14
N LEU A 39 1.10 11.82 -17.82
CA LEU A 39 1.73 13.10 -18.09
C LEU A 39 2.79 12.98 -19.18
N SER A 40 2.95 14.03 -19.99
CA SER A 40 4.00 14.14 -20.99
C SER A 40 5.15 14.97 -20.43
N VAL A 41 6.32 14.35 -20.29
CA VAL A 41 7.55 15.00 -19.87
C VAL A 41 8.50 14.99 -21.04
N GLY A 42 8.71 16.15 -21.66
CA GLY A 42 9.33 16.22 -23.00
C GLY A 42 8.46 15.46 -24.00
N ASN A 43 9.06 14.54 -24.74
CA ASN A 43 8.36 13.71 -25.74
C ASN A 43 7.92 12.34 -25.20
N VAL A 44 8.06 12.09 -23.88
CA VAL A 44 7.75 10.78 -23.28
C VAL A 44 6.50 10.89 -22.40
N LYS A 45 5.53 10.01 -22.66
CA LYS A 45 4.34 9.87 -21.80
C LYS A 45 4.61 8.85 -20.68
N LYS A 46 4.49 9.26 -19.42
CA LYS A 46 4.65 8.39 -18.24
C LYS A 46 3.41 8.44 -17.37
N LYS A 47 3.15 7.33 -16.66
CA LYS A 47 2.08 7.26 -15.65
C LYS A 47 2.62 7.66 -14.28
N TYR A 48 1.90 8.55 -13.60
CA TYR A 48 2.21 9.04 -12.26
C TYR A 48 1.04 8.74 -11.33
N SER A 49 1.34 8.46 -10.06
CA SER A 49 0.32 8.28 -9.04
C SER A 49 -0.16 9.63 -8.55
N VAL A 50 -1.48 9.86 -8.56
CA VAL A 50 -2.07 11.15 -8.20
C VAL A 50 -1.80 11.53 -6.76
N HIS A 51 -1.99 10.57 -5.81
CA HIS A 51 -1.68 10.80 -4.39
C HIS A 51 -0.25 11.28 -4.16
N ARG A 52 0.72 10.80 -4.98
CA ARG A 52 2.12 11.20 -4.87
C ARG A 52 2.33 12.64 -5.32
N ILE A 53 1.74 13.03 -6.46
CA ILE A 53 1.78 14.41 -6.93
C ILE A 53 1.19 15.36 -5.90
N VAL A 54 0.04 15.00 -5.33
CA VAL A 54 -0.65 15.82 -4.34
C VAL A 54 0.18 15.92 -3.06
N ALA A 55 0.68 14.81 -2.54
CA ALA A 55 1.50 14.83 -1.33
C ALA A 55 2.79 15.64 -1.51
N GLU A 56 3.49 15.48 -2.64
CA GLU A 56 4.72 16.23 -2.94
C GLU A 56 4.50 17.75 -3.05
N LEU A 57 3.32 18.18 -3.48
CA LEU A 57 3.00 19.61 -3.67
C LEU A 57 2.38 20.29 -2.45
N PHE A 58 1.64 19.56 -1.63
CA PHE A 58 0.78 20.14 -0.62
C PHE A 58 1.09 19.73 0.82
N ILE A 59 1.86 18.65 1.01
CA ILE A 59 2.13 18.09 2.34
C ILE A 59 3.63 18.11 2.61
N GLU A 60 4.04 18.83 3.63
CA GLU A 60 5.43 18.84 4.07
C GLU A 60 5.89 17.46 4.54
N ASN A 61 7.14 17.11 4.22
CA ASN A 61 7.75 15.82 4.59
C ASN A 61 9.12 16.04 5.25
N PRO A 62 9.18 16.67 6.44
CA PRO A 62 10.43 16.99 7.10
C PRO A 62 11.26 15.75 7.46
N ASP A 63 10.60 14.62 7.72
CA ASP A 63 11.24 13.35 8.08
C ASP A 63 11.63 12.50 6.87
N ASN A 64 11.44 12.98 5.64
CA ASN A 64 11.69 12.25 4.40
C ASN A 64 11.05 10.84 4.38
N LYS A 65 9.82 10.71 4.87
CA LYS A 65 9.09 9.44 4.88
C LYS A 65 8.81 8.97 3.45
N PRO A 66 9.05 7.70 3.11
CA PRO A 66 9.04 7.24 1.72
C PRO A 66 7.65 6.88 1.17
N PHE A 67 6.66 6.65 2.03
CA PHE A 67 5.34 6.19 1.64
C PHE A 67 4.27 7.24 1.92
N ILE A 68 3.13 7.09 1.23
CA ILE A 68 1.94 7.91 1.44
C ILE A 68 0.80 6.97 1.81
N ASN A 69 0.11 7.29 2.89
CA ASN A 69 -1.07 6.58 3.37
C ASN A 69 -2.35 7.34 2.99
N HIS A 70 -3.42 6.60 2.71
CA HIS A 70 -4.77 7.15 2.61
C HIS A 70 -5.46 6.91 3.95
N ILE A 71 -5.72 7.99 4.69
CA ILE A 71 -6.22 7.94 6.07
C ILE A 71 -7.55 7.17 6.17
N ASN A 72 -8.45 7.34 5.18
CA ASN A 72 -9.72 6.62 5.13
C ASN A 72 -9.64 5.24 4.44
N GLY A 73 -8.46 4.81 3.97
CA GLY A 73 -8.24 3.56 3.25
C GLY A 73 -8.73 3.54 1.79
N ILE A 74 -9.34 4.63 1.29
CA ILE A 74 -9.86 4.73 -0.07
C ILE A 74 -8.76 5.25 -1.00
N LYS A 75 -8.13 4.35 -1.76
CA LYS A 75 -6.98 4.61 -2.62
C LYS A 75 -7.24 5.56 -3.81
N THR A 76 -8.48 5.88 -4.06
CA THR A 76 -8.90 6.82 -5.12
C THR A 76 -9.26 8.20 -4.56
N ASP A 77 -9.32 8.37 -3.25
CA ASP A 77 -9.56 9.64 -2.59
C ASP A 77 -8.23 10.35 -2.30
N ASN A 78 -7.81 11.18 -3.27
CA ASN A 78 -6.52 11.85 -3.26
C ASN A 78 -6.58 13.30 -2.75
N ARG A 79 -7.58 13.65 -1.95
CA ARG A 79 -7.65 14.96 -1.30
C ARG A 79 -6.52 15.10 -0.28
N VAL A 80 -5.93 16.29 -0.17
CA VAL A 80 -4.82 16.57 0.75
C VAL A 80 -5.14 16.14 2.18
N GLU A 81 -6.35 16.44 2.66
CA GLU A 81 -6.84 16.10 4.01
C GLU A 81 -6.87 14.58 4.30
N ASN A 82 -6.86 13.75 3.25
CA ASN A 82 -6.90 12.29 3.34
C ASN A 82 -5.53 11.63 3.11
N LEU A 83 -4.48 12.41 2.89
CA LEU A 83 -3.14 11.91 2.60
C LEU A 83 -2.17 12.30 3.71
N GLU A 84 -1.27 11.39 4.05
CA GLU A 84 -0.18 11.62 4.98
C GLU A 84 1.09 10.89 4.56
N TRP A 85 2.26 11.50 4.81
CA TRP A 85 3.54 10.82 4.67
C TRP A 85 3.73 9.84 5.82
N CYS A 86 4.15 8.62 5.50
CA CYS A 86 4.34 7.57 6.48
C CYS A 86 5.54 6.68 6.19
N THR A 87 6.00 5.98 7.21
CA THR A 87 6.90 4.83 7.09
C THR A 87 6.09 3.57 6.76
N ASN A 88 6.76 2.52 6.28
CA ASN A 88 6.10 1.23 6.06
C ASN A 88 5.45 0.68 7.34
N ARG A 89 6.11 0.86 8.49
CA ARG A 89 5.60 0.41 9.79
C ARG A 89 4.32 1.15 10.17
N GLU A 90 4.28 2.48 10.07
CA GLU A 90 3.10 3.30 10.35
C GLU A 90 1.93 2.90 9.44
N ASN A 91 2.19 2.72 8.14
CA ASN A 91 1.17 2.29 7.18
C ASN A 91 0.60 0.89 7.51
N MET A 92 1.44 -0.06 7.94
CA MET A 92 0.98 -1.38 8.39
C MET A 92 0.15 -1.31 9.68
N ILE A 93 0.56 -0.49 10.65
CA ILE A 93 -0.19 -0.27 11.89
C ILE A 93 -1.55 0.34 11.58
N HIS A 94 -1.59 1.40 10.77
CA HIS A 94 -2.84 2.04 10.35
C HIS A 94 -3.79 1.05 9.65
N ALA A 95 -3.29 0.24 8.71
CA ALA A 95 -4.09 -0.76 8.02
C ALA A 95 -4.68 -1.80 8.99
N ARG A 96 -3.92 -2.22 10.01
CA ARG A 96 -4.40 -3.16 11.03
C ARG A 96 -5.40 -2.53 12.00
N ASP A 97 -5.03 -1.40 12.58
CA ASP A 97 -5.73 -0.84 13.75
C ASP A 97 -6.91 0.04 13.35
N THR A 98 -6.82 0.75 12.23
CA THR A 98 -7.84 1.69 11.76
C THR A 98 -8.74 1.07 10.70
N LEU A 99 -8.17 0.34 9.75
CA LEU A 99 -8.92 -0.26 8.65
C LEU A 99 -9.36 -1.70 8.91
N GLY A 100 -8.98 -2.29 10.07
CA GLY A 100 -9.35 -3.66 10.45
C GLY A 100 -8.77 -4.72 9.51
N ILE A 101 -7.74 -4.38 8.73
CA ILE A 101 -7.09 -5.33 7.82
C ILE A 101 -6.21 -6.27 8.66
N SER A 102 -6.73 -7.45 8.95
CA SER A 102 -5.94 -8.49 9.60
C SER A 102 -4.86 -8.99 8.65
N PHE A 103 -3.63 -8.56 8.88
CA PHE A 103 -2.49 -9.24 8.26
C PHE A 103 -2.30 -10.56 8.98
N VAL A 104 -2.80 -11.66 8.40
CA VAL A 104 -2.51 -13.02 8.84
C VAL A 104 -1.04 -13.34 8.53
N TYR A 105 -0.12 -12.62 9.18
CA TYR A 105 1.34 -12.79 8.98
C TYR A 105 2.08 -13.12 10.25
N ASP A 106 1.39 -13.53 11.31
CA ASP A 106 2.12 -13.81 12.55
C ASP A 106 2.08 -15.26 13.02
N CYS A 107 2.29 -16.18 12.08
CA CYS A 107 2.68 -17.55 12.44
C CYS A 107 4.19 -17.79 12.31
N SER A 108 5.02 -16.77 12.10
CA SER A 108 6.47 -16.99 11.92
C SER A 108 7.23 -17.18 13.24
N ALA A 109 6.61 -16.84 14.36
CA ALA A 109 7.21 -16.97 15.69
C ALA A 109 6.34 -17.80 16.66
N LYS A 110 5.27 -18.46 16.19
CA LYS A 110 4.40 -19.28 17.03
C LYS A 110 4.67 -20.76 16.85
N GLU A 111 4.52 -21.51 17.93
CA GLU A 111 4.56 -22.96 17.86
C GLU A 111 3.49 -23.47 16.91
N VAL A 112 3.85 -24.47 16.12
CA VAL A 112 2.94 -25.15 15.20
C VAL A 112 2.69 -26.55 15.72
N LEU A 113 1.44 -26.89 15.97
CA LEU A 113 0.98 -28.24 16.28
C LEU A 113 0.49 -28.90 14.98
N CYS A 114 1.12 -29.98 14.60
CA CYS A 114 0.75 -30.78 13.43
C CYS A 114 -0.35 -31.81 13.78
N ASP A 115 -1.03 -32.33 12.76
CA ASP A 115 -2.04 -33.39 12.86
C ASP A 115 -1.52 -34.74 13.43
N ASN A 116 -0.21 -34.95 13.30
CA ASN A 116 0.49 -36.13 13.90
C ASN A 116 0.86 -35.89 15.39
N GLY A 117 0.48 -34.77 16.00
CA GLY A 117 0.79 -34.41 17.39
C GLY A 117 2.16 -33.77 17.62
N ASN A 118 2.99 -33.66 16.60
CA ASN A 118 4.30 -33.01 16.72
C ASN A 118 4.15 -31.49 16.88
N ARG A 119 5.02 -30.91 17.73
CA ARG A 119 5.11 -29.46 17.97
C ARG A 119 6.45 -28.92 17.49
N TYR A 120 6.41 -27.83 16.80
CA TYR A 120 7.60 -27.14 16.29
C TYR A 120 7.58 -25.66 16.64
N SER A 121 8.71 -25.08 16.95
CA SER A 121 8.82 -23.69 17.41
C SER A 121 8.52 -22.63 16.33
N SER A 122 8.42 -23.02 15.08
CA SER A 122 8.11 -22.11 13.98
C SER A 122 7.67 -22.82 12.70
N ILE A 123 6.98 -22.10 11.83
CA ILE A 123 6.61 -22.61 10.48
C ILE A 123 7.83 -23.07 9.66
N LYS A 124 8.98 -22.39 9.80
CA LYS A 124 10.20 -22.79 9.08
C LYS A 124 10.73 -24.13 9.58
N GLN A 125 10.71 -24.33 10.90
CA GLN A 125 11.12 -25.60 11.51
C GLN A 125 10.15 -26.70 11.13
N THR A 126 8.83 -26.47 11.22
CA THR A 126 7.81 -27.42 10.75
C THR A 126 8.07 -27.86 9.30
N ALA A 127 8.33 -26.90 8.41
CA ALA A 127 8.59 -27.21 7.01
C ALA A 127 9.82 -28.11 6.81
N LYS A 128 10.88 -27.83 7.58
CA LYS A 128 12.14 -28.60 7.54
C LYS A 128 11.94 -30.03 8.06
N GLU A 129 11.34 -30.17 9.24
CA GLU A 129 11.19 -31.48 9.91
C GLU A 129 10.13 -32.37 9.24
N GLU A 130 9.04 -31.78 8.74
CA GLU A 130 8.00 -32.47 7.99
C GLU A 130 8.37 -32.68 6.50
N GLY A 131 9.51 -32.18 6.03
CA GLY A 131 9.97 -32.33 4.64
C GLY A 131 9.07 -31.66 3.59
N ILE A 132 8.33 -30.63 3.96
CA ILE A 132 7.37 -29.93 3.09
C ILE A 132 7.71 -28.44 2.92
N ALA A 133 7.23 -27.83 1.85
CA ALA A 133 7.45 -26.41 1.62
C ALA A 133 6.74 -25.52 2.67
N VAL A 134 7.35 -24.39 3.05
CA VAL A 134 6.76 -23.38 3.96
C VAL A 134 5.36 -22.97 3.51
N LYS A 135 5.14 -22.85 2.19
CA LYS A 135 3.82 -22.54 1.60
C LYS A 135 2.77 -23.61 1.95
N THR A 136 3.16 -24.88 1.98
CA THR A 136 2.30 -26.00 2.33
C THR A 136 1.93 -25.99 3.81
N VAL A 137 2.88 -25.66 4.71
CA VAL A 137 2.59 -25.51 6.14
C VAL A 137 1.55 -24.41 6.36
N ARG A 138 1.73 -23.24 5.75
CA ARG A 138 0.76 -22.13 5.83
C ARG A 138 -0.62 -22.53 5.31
N LEU A 139 -0.68 -23.29 4.22
CA LEU A 139 -1.95 -23.77 3.66
C LEU A 139 -2.65 -24.75 4.62
N ARG A 140 -1.91 -25.66 5.27
CA ARG A 140 -2.44 -26.61 6.26
C ARG A 140 -2.97 -25.88 7.50
N ILE A 141 -2.27 -24.84 7.98
CA ILE A 141 -2.76 -23.98 9.06
C ILE A 141 -4.06 -23.27 8.64
N LYS A 142 -4.10 -22.69 7.44
CA LYS A 142 -5.30 -22.02 6.92
C LYS A 142 -6.50 -22.97 6.79
N LYS A 143 -6.26 -24.26 6.52
CA LYS A 143 -7.30 -25.31 6.43
C LYS A 143 -7.66 -25.92 7.79
N GLY A 144 -7.05 -25.50 8.89
CA GLY A 144 -7.28 -26.04 10.22
C GLY A 144 -6.67 -27.45 10.44
N ILE A 145 -5.80 -27.91 9.53
CA ILE A 145 -5.08 -29.20 9.66
C ILE A 145 -3.95 -29.06 10.68
N TYR A 146 -3.24 -27.94 10.65
CA TYR A 146 -2.26 -27.54 11.65
C TYR A 146 -2.78 -26.38 12.46
N SER A 147 -2.39 -26.28 13.74
CA SER A 147 -2.74 -25.16 14.63
C SER A 147 -1.52 -24.33 14.98
N CYS A 148 -1.68 -23.02 15.04
CA CYS A 148 -0.70 -22.14 15.66
C CYS A 148 -1.10 -21.93 17.12
N LEU A 149 -0.13 -22.11 18.04
CA LEU A 149 -0.30 -21.96 19.47
C LEU A 149 0.24 -20.60 19.94
#